data_f7917c466b177d02dae478b41ffc92b9
#
_entry.id   f7917c466b177d02dae478b41ffc92b9
#
_cell.length_a   1.000
_cell.length_b   1.000
_cell.length_c   1.000
_cell.angle_alpha   90.00
_cell.angle_beta   90.00
_cell.angle_gamma   90.00
#
_symmetry.space_group_name_H-M   'P 1'
#
loop_
_entity.id
_entity.type
_entity.pdbx_description
1 polymer ?
#
loop_
_entity_poly.entity_id
_entity_poly.type
_entity_poly.pdbx_seq_one_letter_code
_entity_poly.pdbx_strand_id
1 'polypeptide(L)'
;TAWTYYGSIGVAAESGLSYLPIYLGPILIIPSWMIILRKIIRISRVNKISSIADFISLRYGNSRFLGALVTIICVFSILPYISLQLKSISDTFHIVTKTQSSDNIFTDTTTYVCIALALFASYYGTKYVDASEKRRGIVTAVAMESILKLVFFIIIGVYVTYFVFDGFDDIYQKASLLNNFDEKNTIGGITNGINWFFICVLSMFAIFLLPLQYHTAIVENNKETHIRTAIWLFPLYLLLFNLFVFPIAWGGNILFEGKDHNSDTYSLLIPQFFDNNILTVLVFLGGFSAAISM
;
A
#
# COMPACT_ATOMS: atom_id res chain seq x y z
N THR A 1 0.72 -2.73 1.79
CA THR A 1 -0.55 -2.42 2.46
C THR A 1 -1.72 -2.94 1.63
N ALA A 2 -2.87 -3.23 2.25
CA ALA A 2 -4.07 -3.62 1.51
C ALA A 2 -4.49 -2.51 0.54
N TRP A 3 -4.33 -1.24 0.92
CA TRP A 3 -4.58 -0.13 0.02
C TRP A 3 -3.69 -0.20 -1.24
N THR A 4 -2.42 -0.51 -1.11
CA THR A 4 -1.54 -0.68 -2.27
C THR A 4 -1.97 -1.86 -3.14
N TYR A 5 -2.53 -2.91 -2.55
CA TYR A 5 -2.89 -4.14 -3.25
C TYR A 5 -4.27 -4.04 -3.93
N TYR A 6 -5.26 -3.50 -3.23
CA TYR A 6 -6.64 -3.39 -3.70
C TYR A 6 -6.98 -1.96 -4.12
N GLY A 7 -6.80 -0.99 -3.23
CA GLY A 7 -7.20 0.39 -3.46
C GLY A 7 -6.46 1.08 -4.59
N SER A 8 -5.25 0.63 -4.95
CA SER A 8 -4.56 1.14 -6.13
C SER A 8 -5.35 0.87 -7.42
N ILE A 9 -5.99 -0.30 -7.51
CA ILE A 9 -6.84 -0.71 -8.64
C ILE A 9 -8.09 0.16 -8.65
N GLY A 10 -8.74 0.35 -7.49
CA GLY A 10 -9.93 1.19 -7.38
C GLY A 10 -9.67 2.63 -7.79
N VAL A 11 -8.62 3.25 -7.26
CA VAL A 11 -8.25 4.62 -7.65
C VAL A 11 -7.93 4.71 -9.15
N ALA A 12 -7.23 3.72 -9.72
CA ALA A 12 -6.95 3.70 -11.16
C ALA A 12 -8.22 3.51 -12.01
N ALA A 13 -9.19 2.71 -11.54
CA ALA A 13 -10.47 2.50 -12.21
C ALA A 13 -11.36 3.75 -12.19
N GLU A 14 -11.35 4.49 -11.07
CA GLU A 14 -12.17 5.69 -10.88
C GLU A 14 -11.54 6.95 -11.47
N SER A 15 -10.24 7.14 -11.24
CA SER A 15 -9.53 8.39 -11.51
C SER A 15 -8.46 8.28 -12.61
N GLY A 16 -8.28 7.11 -13.21
CA GLY A 16 -7.34 6.87 -14.31
C GLY A 16 -5.92 7.33 -13.98
N LEU A 17 -5.33 8.17 -14.84
CA LEU A 17 -3.95 8.68 -14.67
C LEU A 17 -3.74 9.56 -13.43
N SER A 18 -4.79 10.02 -12.78
CA SER A 18 -4.69 10.76 -11.52
C SER A 18 -4.17 9.90 -10.36
N TYR A 19 -4.13 8.58 -10.53
CA TYR A 19 -3.48 7.62 -9.65
C TYR A 19 -1.94 7.71 -9.66
N LEU A 20 -1.32 8.02 -10.81
CA LEU A 20 0.14 7.97 -10.99
C LEU A 20 0.98 8.79 -10.00
N PRO A 21 0.58 10.01 -9.57
CA PRO A 21 1.35 10.83 -8.64
C PRO A 21 1.74 10.11 -7.35
N ILE A 22 0.88 9.18 -6.89
CA ILE A 22 1.08 8.42 -5.65
C ILE A 22 2.36 7.57 -5.74
N TYR A 23 2.70 7.06 -6.92
CA TYR A 23 3.88 6.22 -7.16
C TYR A 23 5.03 6.97 -7.81
N LEU A 24 4.75 8.00 -8.60
CA LEU A 24 5.78 8.86 -9.18
C LEU A 24 6.52 9.66 -8.12
N GLY A 25 5.82 10.18 -7.11
CA GLY A 25 6.44 10.93 -6.03
C GLY A 25 7.59 10.17 -5.35
N PRO A 26 7.33 8.97 -4.81
CA PRO A 26 8.36 8.11 -4.25
C PRO A 26 9.53 7.82 -5.17
N ILE A 27 9.30 7.65 -6.46
CA ILE A 27 10.37 7.40 -7.45
C ILE A 27 11.23 8.66 -7.66
N LEU A 28 10.59 9.82 -7.78
CA LEU A 28 11.28 11.09 -8.03
C LEU A 28 12.23 11.51 -6.89
N ILE A 29 11.94 11.12 -5.65
CA ILE A 29 12.81 11.48 -4.51
C ILE A 29 14.01 10.55 -4.33
N ILE A 30 14.04 9.39 -4.99
CA ILE A 30 15.11 8.40 -4.85
C ILE A 30 16.53 8.95 -5.09
N PRO A 31 16.78 9.80 -6.09
CA PRO A 31 18.12 10.38 -6.27
C PRO A 31 18.64 11.11 -5.02
N SER A 32 17.74 11.68 -4.23
CA SER A 32 18.10 12.37 -2.99
C SER A 32 18.47 11.43 -1.83
N TRP A 33 18.16 10.12 -1.92
CA TRP A 33 18.40 9.16 -0.85
C TRP A 33 19.88 9.04 -0.46
N MET A 34 20.78 9.12 -1.42
CA MET A 34 22.22 9.09 -1.12
C MET A 34 22.68 10.27 -0.26
N ILE A 35 21.97 11.38 -0.30
CA ILE A 35 22.30 12.59 0.46
C ILE A 35 21.44 12.66 1.71
N ILE A 36 20.12 12.71 1.54
CA ILE A 36 19.14 12.98 2.63
C ILE A 36 18.99 11.76 3.54
N LEU A 37 18.60 10.61 3.00
CA LEU A 37 18.34 9.41 3.78
C LEU A 37 19.59 8.92 4.48
N ARG A 38 20.73 8.92 3.80
CA ARG A 38 22.03 8.56 4.38
C ARG A 38 22.38 9.46 5.58
N LYS A 39 22.16 10.78 5.46
CA LYS A 39 22.41 11.73 6.53
C LYS A 39 21.49 11.50 7.74
N ILE A 40 20.20 11.27 7.50
CA ILE A 40 19.22 10.97 8.55
C ILE A 40 19.61 9.67 9.28
N ILE A 41 19.95 8.60 8.56
CA ILE A 41 20.39 7.32 9.15
C ILE A 41 21.60 7.50 10.04
N ARG A 42 22.60 8.29 9.62
CA ARG A 42 23.80 8.57 10.45
C ARG A 42 23.44 9.30 11.73
N ILE A 43 22.63 10.36 11.63
CA ILE A 43 22.18 11.14 12.79
C ILE A 43 21.40 10.23 13.74
N SER A 44 20.49 9.43 13.23
CA SER A 44 19.65 8.53 14.02
C SER A 44 20.48 7.48 14.78
N ARG A 45 21.50 6.93 14.13
CA ARG A 45 22.40 5.96 14.78
C ARG A 45 23.27 6.56 15.87
N VAL A 46 23.87 7.72 15.61
CA VAL A 46 24.75 8.39 16.59
C VAL A 46 23.95 8.78 17.84
N ASN A 47 22.74 9.24 17.67
CA ASN A 47 21.89 9.72 18.77
C ASN A 47 20.91 8.65 19.29
N LYS A 48 21.00 7.40 18.81
CA LYS A 48 20.11 6.28 19.21
C LYS A 48 18.61 6.61 19.09
N ILE A 49 18.25 7.30 18.00
CA ILE A 49 16.87 7.72 17.73
C ILE A 49 16.02 6.51 17.37
N SER A 50 14.87 6.36 18.02
CA SER A 50 13.95 5.24 17.85
C SER A 50 12.68 5.58 17.06
N SER A 51 12.40 6.87 16.90
CA SER A 51 11.18 7.33 16.24
C SER A 51 11.37 8.66 15.50
N ILE A 52 10.45 9.00 14.61
CA ILE A 52 10.42 10.33 13.97
C ILE A 52 10.19 11.44 15.00
N ALA A 53 9.44 11.17 16.08
CA ALA A 53 9.20 12.12 17.16
C ALA A 53 10.50 12.44 17.91
N ASP A 54 11.34 11.42 18.17
CA ASP A 54 12.67 11.63 18.77
C ASP A 54 13.57 12.44 17.85
N PHE A 55 13.54 12.16 16.55
CA PHE A 55 14.35 12.89 15.58
C PHE A 55 14.04 14.38 15.55
N ILE A 56 12.74 14.71 15.53
CA ILE A 56 12.28 16.11 15.54
C ILE A 56 12.59 16.77 16.89
N SER A 57 12.31 16.08 18.00
CA SER A 57 12.61 16.57 19.35
C SER A 57 14.08 16.91 19.51
N LEU A 58 14.99 16.01 19.08
CA LEU A 58 16.42 16.22 19.11
C LEU A 58 16.85 17.48 18.34
N ARG A 59 16.28 17.71 17.17
CA ARG A 59 16.61 18.86 16.33
C ARG A 59 16.27 20.20 17.00
N TYR A 60 15.26 20.22 17.85
CA TYR A 60 14.78 21.40 18.57
C TYR A 60 15.12 21.37 20.06
N GLY A 61 16.37 21.00 20.39
CA GLY A 61 16.90 21.09 21.76
C GLY A 61 16.34 20.06 22.74
N ASN A 62 16.01 18.85 22.28
CA ASN A 62 15.38 17.77 23.05
C ASN A 62 14.05 18.20 23.71
N SER A 63 13.26 18.98 23.01
CA SER A 63 11.96 19.45 23.49
C SER A 63 10.99 18.28 23.68
N ARG A 64 10.68 17.95 24.93
CA ARG A 64 9.70 16.91 25.31
C ARG A 64 8.30 17.24 24.79
N PHE A 65 7.92 18.52 24.83
CA PHE A 65 6.64 18.99 24.33
C PHE A 65 6.49 18.73 22.85
N LEU A 66 7.53 19.03 22.05
CA LEU A 66 7.50 18.82 20.62
C LEU A 66 7.47 17.31 20.27
N GLY A 67 8.23 16.49 20.99
CA GLY A 67 8.17 15.05 20.86
C GLY A 67 6.77 14.47 21.13
N ALA A 68 6.13 14.90 22.22
CA ALA A 68 4.77 14.50 22.54
C ALA A 68 3.75 14.94 21.48
N LEU A 69 3.85 16.19 21.01
CA LEU A 69 2.97 16.72 19.95
C LEU A 69 3.08 15.90 18.66
N VAL A 70 4.30 15.62 18.20
CA VAL A 70 4.53 14.80 17.00
C VAL A 70 3.99 13.38 17.19
N THR A 71 4.18 12.79 18.38
CA THR A 71 3.63 11.46 18.67
C THR A 71 2.10 11.44 18.58
N ILE A 72 1.44 12.45 19.17
CA ILE A 72 -0.02 12.58 19.10
C ILE A 72 -0.48 12.70 17.64
N ILE A 73 0.16 13.56 16.85
CA ILE A 73 -0.16 13.71 15.43
C ILE A 73 0.01 12.38 14.69
N CYS A 74 1.10 11.65 14.91
CA CYS A 74 1.34 10.34 14.30
C CYS A 74 0.26 9.33 14.67
N VAL A 75 -0.16 9.26 15.94
CA VAL A 75 -1.22 8.34 16.40
C VAL A 75 -2.53 8.67 15.71
N PHE A 76 -2.96 9.93 15.70
CA PHE A 76 -4.20 10.31 15.01
C PHE A 76 -4.16 10.06 13.50
N SER A 77 -3.00 10.26 12.87
CA SER A 77 -2.84 10.03 11.42
C SER A 77 -2.88 8.56 11.03
N ILE A 78 -2.45 7.65 11.92
CA ILE A 78 -2.40 6.22 11.60
C ILE A 78 -3.77 5.53 11.78
N LEU A 79 -4.66 6.06 12.61
CA LEU A 79 -5.97 5.45 12.89
C LEU A 79 -6.83 5.24 11.63
N PRO A 80 -7.05 6.25 10.75
CA PRO A 80 -7.80 6.05 9.51
C PRO A 80 -7.15 5.00 8.60
N TYR A 81 -5.81 4.97 8.61
CA TYR A 81 -5.06 4.04 7.78
C TYR A 81 -5.21 2.59 8.24
N ILE A 82 -5.18 2.33 9.56
CA ILE A 82 -5.47 1.00 10.14
C ILE A 82 -6.92 0.60 9.83
N SER A 83 -7.87 1.51 9.99
CA SER A 83 -9.28 1.25 9.69
C SER A 83 -9.49 0.82 8.23
N LEU A 84 -8.75 1.42 7.31
CA LEU A 84 -8.78 1.09 5.89
C LEU A 84 -8.25 -0.32 5.62
N GLN A 85 -7.18 -0.75 6.33
CA GLN A 85 -6.67 -2.13 6.24
C GLN A 85 -7.70 -3.15 6.74
N LEU A 86 -8.31 -2.88 7.90
CA LEU A 86 -9.32 -3.75 8.49
C LEU A 86 -10.55 -3.86 7.59
N LYS A 87 -11.02 -2.76 7.04
CA LYS A 87 -12.11 -2.74 6.07
C LYS A 87 -11.79 -3.58 4.84
N SER A 88 -10.60 -3.41 4.25
CA SER A 88 -10.18 -4.20 3.09
C SER A 88 -10.17 -5.70 3.37
N ILE A 89 -9.71 -6.12 4.55
CA ILE A 89 -9.72 -7.54 4.96
C ILE A 89 -11.16 -8.04 5.05
N SER A 90 -12.04 -7.26 5.66
CA SER A 90 -13.45 -7.59 5.79
C SER A 90 -14.14 -7.76 4.45
N ASP A 91 -14.08 -6.73 3.61
CA ASP A 91 -14.74 -6.72 2.31
C ASP A 91 -14.26 -7.89 1.44
N THR A 92 -12.95 -8.14 1.43
CA THR A 92 -12.37 -9.22 0.65
C THR A 92 -12.70 -10.60 1.22
N PHE A 93 -12.79 -10.75 2.55
CA PHE A 93 -13.21 -11.99 3.20
C PHE A 93 -14.66 -12.34 2.84
N HIS A 94 -15.57 -11.36 2.88
CA HIS A 94 -16.98 -11.56 2.49
C HIS A 94 -17.11 -12.00 1.02
N ILE A 95 -16.29 -11.44 0.13
CA ILE A 95 -16.28 -11.83 -1.30
C ILE A 95 -15.85 -13.31 -1.43
N VAL A 96 -14.76 -13.71 -0.78
CA VAL A 96 -14.22 -15.08 -0.90
C VAL A 96 -15.15 -16.12 -0.28
N THR A 97 -15.75 -15.80 0.88
CA THR A 97 -16.67 -16.71 1.59
C THR A 97 -18.09 -16.66 1.06
N LYS A 98 -18.40 -15.71 0.15
CA LYS A 98 -19.77 -15.46 -0.36
C LYS A 98 -20.79 -15.20 0.77
N THR A 99 -20.33 -14.64 1.89
CA THR A 99 -21.18 -14.27 3.03
C THR A 99 -21.57 -12.81 2.94
N GLN A 100 -22.78 -12.48 3.39
CA GLN A 100 -23.21 -11.10 3.52
C GLN A 100 -22.68 -10.50 4.82
N SER A 101 -22.34 -9.21 4.80
CA SER A 101 -22.01 -8.46 6.00
C SER A 101 -23.24 -8.44 6.92
N SER A 102 -23.03 -8.69 8.21
CA SER A 102 -24.11 -8.61 9.21
C SER A 102 -24.13 -7.19 9.78
N ASP A 103 -25.30 -6.60 9.89
CA ASP A 103 -25.47 -5.28 10.54
C ASP A 103 -25.17 -5.32 12.05
N ASN A 104 -25.01 -6.51 12.61
CA ASN A 104 -24.77 -6.68 14.03
C ASN A 104 -23.25 -6.89 14.29
N ILE A 105 -22.64 -5.95 15.00
CA ILE A 105 -21.20 -5.92 15.31
C ILE A 105 -20.71 -7.24 15.96
N PHE A 106 -21.56 -7.89 16.76
CA PHE A 106 -21.20 -9.13 17.45
C PHE A 106 -21.29 -10.40 16.58
N THR A 107 -21.95 -10.32 15.44
CA THR A 107 -22.07 -11.45 14.49
C THR A 107 -21.25 -11.24 13.22
N ASP A 108 -20.69 -10.05 13.05
CA ASP A 108 -19.85 -9.74 11.91
C ASP A 108 -18.46 -10.37 12.04
N THR A 109 -18.08 -11.14 11.03
CA THR A 109 -16.76 -11.78 10.92
C THR A 109 -15.63 -10.77 11.01
N THR A 110 -15.84 -9.55 10.53
CA THR A 110 -14.87 -8.44 10.61
C THR A 110 -14.44 -8.18 12.05
N THR A 111 -15.37 -8.16 12.99
CA THR A 111 -15.11 -7.92 14.41
C THR A 111 -14.15 -8.97 14.97
N TYR A 112 -14.37 -10.25 14.65
CA TYR A 112 -13.49 -11.33 15.10
C TYR A 112 -12.09 -11.25 14.48
N VAL A 113 -12.00 -10.92 13.20
CA VAL A 113 -10.71 -10.70 12.52
C VAL A 113 -9.97 -9.51 13.15
N CYS A 114 -10.65 -8.41 13.43
CA CYS A 114 -10.06 -7.24 14.11
C CYS A 114 -9.53 -7.61 15.49
N ILE A 115 -10.31 -8.34 16.30
CA ILE A 115 -9.89 -8.78 17.63
C ILE A 115 -8.68 -9.71 17.54
N ALA A 116 -8.70 -10.68 16.62
CA ALA A 116 -7.58 -11.60 16.42
C ALA A 116 -6.30 -10.88 16.03
N LEU A 117 -6.39 -9.92 15.09
CA LEU A 117 -5.24 -9.09 14.67
C LEU A 117 -4.75 -8.18 15.79
N ALA A 118 -5.65 -7.59 16.60
CA ALA A 118 -5.28 -6.77 17.75
C ALA A 118 -4.54 -7.60 18.82
N LEU A 119 -5.01 -8.82 19.12
CA LEU A 119 -4.34 -9.74 20.03
C LEU A 119 -2.98 -10.17 19.48
N PHE A 120 -2.89 -10.49 18.20
CA PHE A 120 -1.63 -10.83 17.54
C PHE A 120 -0.63 -9.67 17.60
N ALA A 121 -1.05 -8.46 17.25
CA ALA A 121 -0.23 -7.27 17.30
C ALA A 121 0.22 -6.94 18.74
N SER A 122 -0.66 -7.09 19.72
CA SER A 122 -0.31 -6.90 21.13
C SER A 122 0.70 -7.94 21.59
N TYR A 123 0.52 -9.22 21.29
CA TYR A 123 1.41 -10.29 21.73
C TYR A 123 2.81 -10.18 21.10
N TYR A 124 2.89 -9.93 19.79
CA TYR A 124 4.18 -9.87 19.09
C TYR A 124 4.80 -8.48 19.10
N GLY A 125 4.00 -7.43 19.12
CA GLY A 125 4.46 -6.03 19.08
C GLY A 125 5.04 -5.54 20.39
N THR A 126 4.52 -6.02 21.56
CA THR A 126 4.96 -5.57 22.89
C THR A 126 6.02 -6.44 23.56
N LYS A 127 6.38 -7.57 22.93
CA LYS A 127 7.30 -8.56 23.52
C LYS A 127 8.72 -8.02 23.79
N TYR A 128 9.15 -7.02 23.04
CA TYR A 128 10.47 -6.40 23.17
C TYR A 128 10.32 -4.92 23.42
N VAL A 129 10.59 -4.49 24.65
CA VAL A 129 10.50 -3.09 25.09
C VAL A 129 11.74 -2.28 24.68
N ASP A 130 12.85 -2.96 24.39
CA ASP A 130 14.12 -2.30 24.06
C ASP A 130 14.16 -1.90 22.59
N ALA A 131 14.05 -0.60 22.31
CA ALA A 131 14.11 -0.01 20.97
C ALA A 131 15.47 -0.22 20.27
N SER A 132 16.50 -0.67 21.00
CA SER A 132 17.84 -0.94 20.49
C SER A 132 17.99 -2.35 19.93
N GLU A 133 17.11 -3.29 20.27
CA GLU A 133 17.12 -4.64 19.70
C GLU A 133 16.51 -4.66 18.30
N LYS A 134 17.36 -4.93 17.34
CA LYS A 134 16.96 -5.02 15.92
C LYS A 134 16.07 -6.24 15.69
N ARG A 135 14.86 -6.00 15.22
CA ARG A 135 13.83 -7.02 14.99
C ARG A 135 14.05 -7.74 13.66
N ARG A 136 15.21 -8.41 13.50
CA ARG A 136 15.57 -9.10 12.24
C ARG A 136 14.49 -10.06 11.75
N GLY A 137 13.83 -10.79 12.66
CA GLY A 137 12.76 -11.72 12.32
C GLY A 137 11.56 -11.02 11.67
N ILE A 138 11.12 -9.89 12.24
CA ILE A 138 10.00 -9.12 11.69
C ILE A 138 10.38 -8.51 10.33
N VAL A 139 11.58 -7.94 10.19
CA VAL A 139 12.05 -7.39 8.91
C VAL A 139 12.11 -8.46 7.83
N THR A 140 12.58 -9.67 8.17
CA THR A 140 12.60 -10.80 7.22
C THR A 140 11.19 -11.25 6.85
N ALA A 141 10.26 -11.33 7.81
CA ALA A 141 8.88 -11.68 7.56
C ALA A 141 8.21 -10.66 6.61
N VAL A 142 8.37 -9.35 6.86
CA VAL A 142 7.85 -8.28 6.00
C VAL A 142 8.47 -8.33 4.59
N ALA A 143 9.76 -8.69 4.47
CA ALA A 143 10.40 -8.84 3.17
C ALA A 143 9.81 -10.03 2.38
N MET A 144 9.65 -11.20 3.02
CA MET A 144 9.02 -12.38 2.41
C MET A 144 7.60 -12.08 1.95
N GLU A 145 6.84 -11.43 2.80
CA GLU A 145 5.48 -10.99 2.54
C GLU A 145 5.40 -10.04 1.34
N SER A 146 6.36 -9.11 1.24
CA SER A 146 6.44 -8.18 0.10
C SER A 146 6.70 -8.89 -1.23
N ILE A 147 7.44 -9.99 -1.22
CA ILE A 147 7.66 -10.83 -2.40
C ILE A 147 6.38 -11.60 -2.75
N LEU A 148 5.74 -12.23 -1.76
CA LEU A 148 4.53 -13.02 -1.97
C LEU A 148 3.39 -12.19 -2.57
N LYS A 149 3.12 -11.00 -2.00
CA LYS A 149 2.08 -10.11 -2.55
C LYS A 149 2.40 -9.64 -3.96
N LEU A 150 3.68 -9.36 -4.29
CA LEU A 150 4.06 -9.01 -5.65
C LEU A 150 3.82 -10.17 -6.62
N VAL A 151 4.21 -11.39 -6.25
CA VAL A 151 4.01 -12.58 -7.07
C VAL A 151 2.53 -12.81 -7.34
N PHE A 152 1.69 -12.77 -6.29
CA PHE A 152 0.24 -12.97 -6.47
C PHE A 152 -0.40 -11.84 -7.28
N PHE A 153 0.08 -10.62 -7.14
CA PHE A 153 -0.40 -9.49 -7.95
C PHE A 153 -0.01 -9.63 -9.42
N ILE A 154 1.20 -10.09 -9.72
CA ILE A 154 1.61 -10.38 -11.09
C ILE A 154 0.79 -11.53 -11.68
N ILE A 155 0.53 -12.58 -10.92
CA ILE A 155 -0.28 -13.71 -11.40
C ILE A 155 -1.68 -13.24 -11.82
N ILE A 156 -2.37 -12.46 -11.00
CA ILE A 156 -3.68 -11.94 -11.39
C ILE A 156 -3.58 -10.95 -12.55
N GLY A 157 -2.54 -10.11 -12.59
CA GLY A 157 -2.32 -9.19 -13.68
C GLY A 157 -2.11 -9.89 -15.01
N VAL A 158 -1.28 -10.93 -15.04
CA VAL A 158 -1.06 -11.78 -16.22
C VAL A 158 -2.35 -12.52 -16.61
N TYR A 159 -3.08 -13.04 -15.63
CA TYR A 159 -4.36 -13.71 -15.88
C TYR A 159 -5.36 -12.76 -16.55
N VAL A 160 -5.55 -11.56 -16.03
CA VAL A 160 -6.47 -10.59 -16.62
C VAL A 160 -5.99 -10.19 -18.02
N THR A 161 -4.70 -9.90 -18.19
CA THR A 161 -4.18 -9.35 -19.43
C THR A 161 -4.20 -10.35 -20.58
N TYR A 162 -3.89 -11.63 -20.33
CA TYR A 162 -3.64 -12.61 -21.39
C TYR A 162 -4.59 -13.82 -21.42
N PHE A 163 -5.41 -14.02 -20.36
CA PHE A 163 -6.39 -15.10 -20.33
C PHE A 163 -7.84 -14.61 -20.38
N VAL A 164 -8.09 -13.40 -19.82
CA VAL A 164 -9.41 -12.76 -19.89
C VAL A 164 -9.50 -11.88 -21.14
N PHE A 165 -8.41 -11.22 -21.48
CA PHE A 165 -8.25 -10.37 -22.66
C PHE A 165 -7.05 -10.83 -23.50
N ASP A 166 -6.95 -10.34 -24.73
CA ASP A 166 -5.90 -10.71 -25.69
C ASP A 166 -4.65 -9.80 -25.60
N GLY A 167 -4.36 -9.25 -24.42
CA GLY A 167 -3.20 -8.39 -24.18
C GLY A 167 -3.54 -6.95 -23.84
N PHE A 168 -2.50 -6.15 -23.66
CA PHE A 168 -2.67 -4.74 -23.27
C PHE A 168 -3.43 -3.91 -24.31
N ASP A 169 -3.17 -4.15 -25.59
CA ASP A 169 -3.82 -3.41 -26.68
C ASP A 169 -5.32 -3.69 -26.75
N ASP A 170 -5.74 -4.94 -26.57
CA ASP A 170 -7.15 -5.32 -26.55
C ASP A 170 -7.89 -4.67 -25.38
N ILE A 171 -7.29 -4.71 -24.19
CA ILE A 171 -7.85 -4.03 -23.01
C ILE A 171 -7.99 -2.53 -23.26
N TYR A 172 -6.95 -1.89 -23.80
CA TYR A 172 -6.95 -0.45 -24.05
C TYR A 172 -8.03 -0.07 -25.06
N GLN A 173 -8.14 -0.80 -26.18
CA GLN A 173 -9.16 -0.56 -27.20
C GLN A 173 -10.59 -0.71 -26.64
N LYS A 174 -10.85 -1.76 -25.87
CA LYS A 174 -12.16 -1.96 -25.23
C LYS A 174 -12.45 -0.92 -24.16
N ALA A 175 -11.46 -0.56 -23.35
CA ALA A 175 -11.60 0.46 -22.32
C ALA A 175 -11.85 1.85 -22.93
N SER A 176 -11.23 2.17 -24.07
CA SER A 176 -11.41 3.46 -24.75
C SER A 176 -12.84 3.70 -25.28
N LEU A 177 -13.65 2.66 -25.37
CA LEU A 177 -15.07 2.75 -25.71
C LEU A 177 -15.97 3.10 -24.52
N LEU A 178 -15.44 3.00 -23.28
CA LEU A 178 -16.18 3.32 -22.06
C LEU A 178 -16.39 4.83 -21.92
N ASN A 179 -17.53 5.18 -21.33
CA ASN A 179 -17.84 6.57 -21.01
C ASN A 179 -16.77 7.20 -20.11
N ASN A 180 -16.37 8.44 -20.43
CA ASN A 180 -15.38 9.23 -19.66
C ASN A 180 -13.95 8.65 -19.63
N PHE A 181 -13.60 7.72 -20.52
CA PHE A 181 -12.26 7.13 -20.57
C PHE A 181 -11.18 8.20 -20.82
N ASP A 182 -11.39 9.05 -21.82
CA ASP A 182 -10.44 10.10 -22.20
C ASP A 182 -10.25 11.13 -21.07
N GLU A 183 -11.34 11.50 -20.38
CA GLU A 183 -11.27 12.42 -19.24
C GLU A 183 -10.47 11.83 -18.08
N LYS A 184 -10.67 10.55 -17.76
CA LYS A 184 -9.91 9.84 -16.71
C LYS A 184 -8.44 9.65 -17.09
N ASN A 185 -8.15 9.39 -18.36
CA ASN A 185 -6.80 9.05 -18.82
C ASN A 185 -6.03 10.24 -19.41
N THR A 186 -6.43 11.46 -19.07
CA THR A 186 -5.68 12.69 -19.36
C THR A 186 -5.00 13.17 -18.08
N ILE A 187 -3.70 13.55 -18.16
CA ILE A 187 -2.97 14.13 -17.02
C ILE A 187 -3.66 15.42 -16.59
N GLY A 188 -4.12 15.46 -15.35
CA GLY A 188 -4.91 16.58 -14.83
C GLY A 188 -6.38 16.60 -15.28
N GLY A 189 -6.89 15.55 -15.92
CA GLY A 189 -8.27 15.42 -16.36
C GLY A 189 -9.29 15.58 -15.24
N ILE A 190 -9.62 14.48 -14.54
CA ILE A 190 -10.54 14.52 -13.40
C ILE A 190 -9.94 15.30 -12.22
N THR A 191 -8.64 15.17 -12.01
CA THR A 191 -7.91 15.90 -10.97
C THR A 191 -7.20 17.09 -11.62
N ASN A 192 -7.47 18.30 -11.12
CA ASN A 192 -6.76 19.49 -11.57
C ASN A 192 -5.24 19.29 -11.51
N GLY A 193 -4.49 19.75 -12.50
CA GLY A 193 -3.03 19.62 -12.60
C GLY A 193 -2.29 20.13 -11.35
N ILE A 194 -2.81 21.14 -10.67
CA ILE A 194 -2.27 21.64 -9.39
C ILE A 194 -2.40 20.58 -8.31
N ASN A 195 -3.56 19.94 -8.17
CA ASN A 195 -3.78 18.87 -7.20
C ASN A 195 -2.91 17.65 -7.53
N TRP A 196 -2.77 17.32 -8.81
CA TRP A 196 -1.89 16.25 -9.27
C TRP A 196 -0.44 16.48 -8.83
N PHE A 197 0.06 17.73 -8.99
CA PHE A 197 1.39 18.13 -8.53
C PHE A 197 1.53 18.02 -7.01
N PHE A 198 0.54 18.52 -6.23
CA PHE A 198 0.58 18.44 -4.76
C PHE A 198 0.53 17.01 -4.24
N ILE A 199 -0.27 16.13 -4.85
CA ILE A 199 -0.29 14.69 -4.50
C ILE A 199 1.10 14.08 -4.75
N CYS A 200 1.75 14.43 -5.85
CA CYS A 200 3.11 13.97 -6.14
C CYS A 200 4.11 14.43 -5.07
N VAL A 201 4.07 15.70 -4.68
CA VAL A 201 4.93 16.26 -3.63
C VAL A 201 4.65 15.59 -2.27
N LEU A 202 3.38 15.41 -1.90
CA LEU A 202 3.00 14.71 -0.68
C LEU A 202 3.54 13.27 -0.66
N SER A 203 3.40 12.56 -1.77
CA SER A 203 3.89 11.19 -1.92
C SER A 203 5.43 11.12 -1.86
N MET A 204 6.14 12.11 -2.38
CA MET A 204 7.61 12.21 -2.24
C MET A 204 8.03 12.25 -0.77
N PHE A 205 7.37 13.05 0.04
CA PHE A 205 7.73 13.21 1.45
C PHE A 205 7.19 12.07 2.35
N ALA A 206 6.16 11.36 1.92
CA ALA A 206 5.57 10.25 2.68
C ALA A 206 6.63 9.20 3.06
N ILE A 207 7.59 8.91 2.18
CA ILE A 207 8.68 7.95 2.43
C ILE A 207 9.52 8.33 3.65
N PHE A 208 9.72 9.60 3.93
CA PHE A 208 10.53 10.05 5.05
C PHE A 208 9.72 10.36 6.30
N LEU A 209 8.47 10.78 6.15
CA LEU A 209 7.66 11.34 7.22
C LEU A 209 6.66 10.36 7.82
N LEU A 210 6.24 9.33 7.08
CA LEU A 210 5.35 8.32 7.66
C LEU A 210 6.09 7.49 8.71
N PRO A 211 5.53 7.32 9.92
CA PRO A 211 6.18 6.63 11.04
C PRO A 211 6.70 5.24 10.69
N LEU A 212 5.90 4.43 9.98
CA LEU A 212 6.29 3.10 9.54
C LEU A 212 7.46 3.13 8.56
N GLN A 213 7.43 4.03 7.58
CA GLN A 213 8.48 4.18 6.58
C GLN A 213 9.78 4.67 7.23
N TYR A 214 9.67 5.65 8.14
CA TYR A 214 10.79 6.13 8.93
C TYR A 214 11.43 5.01 9.74
N HIS A 215 10.62 4.23 10.45
CA HIS A 215 11.11 3.13 11.28
C HIS A 215 11.85 2.08 10.43
N THR A 216 11.23 1.62 9.35
CA THR A 216 11.78 0.56 8.50
C THR A 216 13.03 1.00 7.74
N ALA A 217 13.01 2.21 7.15
CA ALA A 217 14.11 2.68 6.30
C ALA A 217 15.30 3.24 7.12
N ILE A 218 15.05 3.80 8.31
CA ILE A 218 16.05 4.54 9.08
C ILE A 218 16.44 3.79 10.35
N VAL A 219 15.48 3.43 11.19
CA VAL A 219 15.76 2.82 12.51
C VAL A 219 16.27 1.38 12.33
N GLU A 220 15.60 0.56 11.54
CA GLU A 220 15.96 -0.84 11.30
C GLU A 220 17.14 -1.01 10.31
N ASN A 221 17.58 0.07 9.68
CA ASN A 221 18.69 0.01 8.72
C ASN A 221 20.00 -0.37 9.41
N ASN A 222 20.60 -1.51 8.99
CA ASN A 222 21.83 -2.04 9.57
C ASN A 222 23.09 -1.47 8.92
N LYS A 223 23.08 -1.22 7.61
CA LYS A 223 24.25 -0.79 6.84
C LYS A 223 23.87 0.27 5.83
N GLU A 224 24.66 1.33 5.70
CA GLU A 224 24.45 2.36 4.69
C GLU A 224 24.52 1.82 3.25
N THR A 225 25.18 0.67 3.05
CA THR A 225 25.26 0.00 1.74
C THR A 225 23.89 -0.47 1.26
N HIS A 226 22.94 -0.74 2.16
CA HIS A 226 21.58 -1.14 1.80
C HIS A 226 20.83 -0.05 1.01
N ILE A 227 21.19 1.22 1.23
CA ILE A 227 20.61 2.35 0.47
C ILE A 227 20.91 2.20 -1.02
N ARG A 228 22.12 1.80 -1.38
CA ARG A 228 22.51 1.60 -2.80
C ARG A 228 21.64 0.53 -3.48
N THR A 229 21.38 -0.55 -2.77
CA THR A 229 20.51 -1.63 -3.27
C THR A 229 19.05 -1.16 -3.35
N ALA A 230 18.57 -0.45 -2.34
CA ALA A 230 17.21 0.07 -2.30
C ALA A 230 16.91 1.07 -3.42
N ILE A 231 17.87 1.90 -3.83
CA ILE A 231 17.73 2.86 -4.94
C ILE A 231 17.31 2.19 -6.25
N TRP A 232 17.76 0.96 -6.50
CA TRP A 232 17.40 0.20 -7.71
C TRP A 232 16.19 -0.72 -7.50
N LEU A 233 16.17 -1.45 -6.38
CA LEU A 233 15.12 -2.44 -6.13
C LEU A 233 13.76 -1.80 -5.86
N PHE A 234 13.72 -0.65 -5.19
CA PHE A 234 12.47 -0.01 -4.85
C PHE A 234 11.70 0.51 -6.08
N PRO A 235 12.32 1.28 -7.03
CA PRO A 235 11.64 1.64 -8.27
C PRO A 235 11.24 0.44 -9.11
N LEU A 236 12.11 -0.58 -9.18
CA LEU A 236 11.79 -1.81 -9.92
C LEU A 236 10.57 -2.52 -9.32
N TYR A 237 10.50 -2.62 -8.00
CA TYR A 237 9.36 -3.19 -7.30
C TYR A 237 8.06 -2.40 -7.59
N LEU A 238 8.12 -1.07 -7.51
CA LEU A 238 6.98 -0.21 -7.82
C LEU A 238 6.57 -0.33 -9.29
N LEU A 239 7.51 -0.41 -10.21
CA LEU A 239 7.22 -0.55 -11.63
C LEU A 239 6.53 -1.89 -11.91
N LEU A 240 7.06 -2.99 -11.38
CA LEU A 240 6.47 -4.32 -11.57
C LEU A 240 5.05 -4.39 -10.99
N PHE A 241 4.83 -3.76 -9.84
CA PHE A 241 3.51 -3.69 -9.24
C PHE A 241 2.54 -2.86 -10.09
N ASN A 242 2.95 -1.67 -10.53
CA ASN A 242 2.09 -0.76 -11.28
C ASN A 242 1.82 -1.20 -12.72
N LEU A 243 2.63 -2.11 -13.26
CA LEU A 243 2.47 -2.62 -14.63
C LEU A 243 1.07 -3.21 -14.88
N PHE A 244 0.51 -3.89 -13.87
CA PHE A 244 -0.76 -4.58 -13.99
C PHE A 244 -1.95 -3.85 -13.33
N VAL A 245 -1.72 -2.70 -12.68
CA VAL A 245 -2.81 -1.94 -12.05
C VAL A 245 -3.83 -1.48 -13.08
N PHE A 246 -3.38 -0.87 -14.17
CA PHE A 246 -4.30 -0.41 -15.23
C PHE A 246 -5.01 -1.54 -15.96
N PRO A 247 -4.35 -2.62 -16.38
CA PRO A 247 -5.04 -3.77 -16.97
C PRO A 247 -6.16 -4.33 -16.08
N ILE A 248 -5.91 -4.48 -14.78
CA ILE A 248 -6.92 -4.98 -13.85
C ILE A 248 -8.04 -3.94 -13.66
N ALA A 249 -7.71 -2.66 -13.52
CA ALA A 249 -8.67 -1.59 -13.36
C ALA A 249 -9.59 -1.42 -14.58
N TRP A 250 -9.01 -1.36 -15.77
CA TRP A 250 -9.76 -1.26 -17.03
C TRP A 250 -10.54 -2.53 -17.33
N GLY A 251 -9.93 -3.70 -17.10
CA GLY A 251 -10.62 -4.99 -17.24
C GLY A 251 -11.84 -5.10 -16.33
N GLY A 252 -11.72 -4.62 -15.08
CA GLY A 252 -12.84 -4.52 -14.15
C GLY A 252 -13.93 -3.57 -14.64
N ASN A 253 -13.56 -2.38 -15.13
CA ASN A 253 -14.51 -1.41 -15.68
C ASN A 253 -15.26 -1.96 -16.91
N ILE A 254 -14.60 -2.74 -17.76
CA ILE A 254 -15.23 -3.39 -18.93
C ILE A 254 -16.21 -4.48 -18.50
N LEU A 255 -15.80 -5.37 -17.59
CA LEU A 255 -16.59 -6.54 -17.19
C LEU A 255 -17.80 -6.19 -16.31
N PHE A 256 -17.67 -5.13 -15.52
CA PHE A 256 -18.67 -4.72 -14.54
C PHE A 256 -19.33 -3.39 -14.87
N GLU A 257 -19.29 -2.95 -16.13
CA GLU A 257 -19.94 -1.73 -16.58
C GLU A 257 -21.43 -1.72 -16.19
N GLY A 258 -21.89 -0.61 -15.57
CA GLY A 258 -23.27 -0.45 -15.13
C GLY A 258 -23.70 -1.28 -13.90
N LYS A 259 -22.76 -1.98 -13.26
CA LYS A 259 -22.99 -2.71 -12.01
C LYS A 259 -22.40 -1.94 -10.83
N ASP A 260 -23.11 -1.92 -9.72
CA ASP A 260 -22.64 -1.28 -8.48
C ASP A 260 -21.68 -2.23 -7.74
N HIS A 261 -20.42 -2.24 -8.19
CA HIS A 261 -19.33 -2.99 -7.55
C HIS A 261 -18.26 -2.05 -7.06
N ASN A 262 -17.69 -2.35 -5.90
CA ASN A 262 -16.55 -1.61 -5.38
C ASN A 262 -15.31 -1.90 -6.24
N SER A 263 -14.80 -0.88 -6.92
CA SER A 263 -13.63 -0.97 -7.81
C SER A 263 -12.36 -1.46 -7.11
N ASP A 264 -12.22 -1.25 -5.80
CA ASP A 264 -11.11 -1.80 -5.01
C ASP A 264 -11.07 -3.33 -5.03
N THR A 265 -12.20 -3.97 -5.27
CA THR A 265 -12.32 -5.44 -5.24
C THR A 265 -12.17 -6.13 -6.59
N TYR A 266 -11.90 -5.41 -7.67
CA TYR A 266 -11.81 -5.96 -9.03
C TYR A 266 -10.80 -7.10 -9.15
N SER A 267 -9.66 -7.04 -8.44
CA SER A 267 -8.69 -8.14 -8.46
C SER A 267 -9.25 -9.47 -7.95
N LEU A 268 -10.27 -9.45 -7.10
CA LEU A 268 -10.96 -10.63 -6.59
C LEU A 268 -12.20 -10.97 -7.41
N LEU A 269 -12.96 -9.95 -7.82
CA LEU A 269 -14.19 -10.15 -8.57
C LEU A 269 -13.96 -10.72 -9.96
N ILE A 270 -12.87 -10.32 -10.64
CA ILE A 270 -12.57 -10.84 -11.99
C ILE A 270 -12.35 -12.36 -11.97
N PRO A 271 -11.44 -12.95 -11.17
CA PRO A 271 -11.27 -14.39 -11.16
C PRO A 271 -12.51 -15.13 -10.64
N GLN A 272 -13.28 -14.52 -9.73
CA GLN A 272 -14.54 -15.09 -9.25
C GLN A 272 -15.61 -15.11 -10.33
N PHE A 273 -15.67 -14.09 -11.18
CA PHE A 273 -16.60 -14.02 -12.32
C PHE A 273 -16.38 -15.16 -13.33
N PHE A 274 -15.14 -15.62 -13.45
CA PHE A 274 -14.76 -16.78 -14.29
C PHE A 274 -14.66 -18.10 -13.49
N ASP A 275 -15.27 -18.19 -12.31
CA ASP A 275 -15.28 -19.37 -11.44
C ASP A 275 -13.88 -19.92 -11.09
N ASN A 276 -12.83 -19.10 -11.16
CA ASN A 276 -11.48 -19.49 -10.82
C ASN A 276 -11.23 -19.31 -9.30
N ASN A 277 -11.76 -20.23 -8.51
CA ASN A 277 -11.68 -20.16 -7.04
C ASN A 277 -10.24 -20.21 -6.52
N ILE A 278 -9.33 -20.93 -7.20
CA ILE A 278 -7.92 -21.02 -6.76
C ILE A 278 -7.26 -19.65 -6.87
N LEU A 279 -7.44 -18.97 -8.00
CA LEU A 279 -6.87 -17.64 -8.20
C LEU A 279 -7.49 -16.61 -7.25
N THR A 280 -8.80 -16.68 -7.01
CA THR A 280 -9.48 -15.82 -6.02
C THR A 280 -8.86 -15.96 -4.63
N VAL A 281 -8.61 -17.19 -4.17
CA VAL A 281 -7.96 -17.44 -2.88
C VAL A 281 -6.51 -16.95 -2.86
N LEU A 282 -5.73 -17.14 -3.92
CA LEU A 282 -4.35 -16.63 -4.01
C LEU A 282 -4.30 -15.11 -3.93
N VAL A 283 -5.19 -14.42 -4.64
CA VAL A 283 -5.30 -12.95 -4.60
C VAL A 283 -5.72 -12.48 -3.21
N PHE A 284 -6.68 -13.16 -2.57
CA PHE A 284 -7.06 -12.87 -1.19
C PHE A 284 -5.87 -13.01 -0.22
N LEU A 285 -5.12 -14.10 -0.31
CA LEU A 285 -3.93 -14.32 0.52
C LEU A 285 -2.87 -13.23 0.31
N GLY A 286 -2.68 -12.76 -0.93
CA GLY A 286 -1.79 -11.66 -1.26
C GLY A 286 -2.21 -10.35 -0.59
N GLY A 287 -3.48 -9.99 -0.65
CA GLY A 287 -4.01 -8.80 -0.01
C GLY A 287 -4.09 -8.90 1.51
N PHE A 288 -4.44 -10.06 2.05
CA PHE A 288 -4.41 -10.34 3.48
C PHE A 288 -2.99 -10.21 4.05
N SER A 289 -2.00 -10.80 3.37
CA SER A 289 -0.58 -10.62 3.65
C SER A 289 -0.20 -9.13 3.64
N ALA A 290 -0.64 -8.39 2.63
CA ALA A 290 -0.37 -6.95 2.51
C ALA A 290 -1.00 -6.11 3.64
N ALA A 291 -2.12 -6.54 4.21
CA ALA A 291 -2.76 -5.87 5.34
C ALA A 291 -2.06 -6.13 6.67
N ILE A 292 -1.60 -7.36 6.90
CA ILE A 292 -0.92 -7.75 8.14
C ILE A 292 0.47 -7.11 8.26
N SER A 293 1.14 -6.81 7.14
CA SER A 293 2.49 -6.21 7.13
C SER A 293 2.56 -4.77 7.69
N MET A 294 1.45 -4.22 8.08
CA MET A 294 1.32 -2.90 8.68
C MET A 294 1.22 -2.96 10.19
#